data_54b4abf53d68306c086821044bc83e43
#
_entry.id   54b4abf53d68306c086821044bc83e43
#
_cell.length_a   1.000
_cell.length_b   1.000
_cell.length_c   1.000
_cell.angle_alpha   90.00
_cell.angle_beta   90.00
_cell.angle_gamma   90.00
#
_symmetry.space_group_name_H-M   'P 1'
#
loop_
_entity.id
_entity.type
_entity.pdbx_description
1 polymer ?
#
loop_
_entity_poly.entity_id
_entity_poly.type
_entity_poly.pdbx_seq_one_letter_code
_entity_poly.pdbx_strand_id
1 'polypeptide(L)'
;YEIRLSLVGSEMCIRDRLLTAESVDEGTITTLNNGLVNDGATQWVFYKDQYLYGLTYNQGNAGDTRSYILNAEGELETRSQSYKVKRFTTYGIYDKYIMTLSSGDGPTEWADENGYVPQSFLVSLLDVAAETKTDNDTKNKAYLSENFLGNGEYVTLAGILEHNSKIYSVAVPMEISQYGTKDGNGKWILPGNEDLVKTESGGSNSSAYEKDELLWTQYPNSCWVAIFDDETFTNKKIIKTDKISYACGRFKSQYYQMIWAADNGDIYVFSPSYAKTMTDPRQQTNLPAGVVRIPNGSEDFDDYYCNLEAQSNGNSFLRSWHITEDYFLLLMYDRPFSETGYTANQLAVFKAGAEKLTYVSGLPSTDIISGFGNTIHVENGKAYIAVTTTDGNPAIYKIDPTNASATKGVTVEATQITGIGKLTAQ
;
A
#
# COMPACT_ATOMS: atom_id res chain seq x y z
N TYR A 1 -4.23 22.08 -23.35
CA TYR A 1 -4.46 20.84 -22.56
C TYR A 1 -4.65 21.26 -21.11
N GLU A 2 -5.86 21.24 -20.62
CA GLU A 2 -6.18 21.57 -19.23
C GLU A 2 -5.89 20.35 -18.36
N ILE A 3 -4.98 20.50 -17.41
CA ILE A 3 -4.75 19.53 -16.36
C ILE A 3 -5.77 19.82 -15.26
N ARG A 4 -6.73 18.92 -15.07
CA ARG A 4 -7.68 19.03 -13.97
C ARG A 4 -7.38 17.95 -12.95
N LEU A 5 -7.06 18.39 -11.75
CA LEU A 5 -6.76 17.51 -10.63
C LEU A 5 -8.01 17.24 -9.82
N SER A 6 -8.21 15.97 -9.50
CA SER A 6 -9.25 15.57 -8.57
C SER A 6 -8.67 15.61 -7.16
N LEU A 7 -9.24 16.44 -6.32
CA LEU A 7 -8.87 16.63 -4.92
C LEU A 7 -9.98 16.06 -4.04
N VAL A 8 -9.62 15.31 -3.04
CA VAL A 8 -10.58 14.80 -2.05
C VAL A 8 -10.33 15.53 -0.75
N GLY A 9 -11.25 16.40 -0.37
CA GLY A 9 -11.23 17.12 0.88
C GLY A 9 -12.38 16.68 1.78
N SER A 10 -12.14 16.56 3.07
CA SER A 10 -13.16 16.33 4.10
C SER A 10 -13.53 17.64 4.77
N GLU A 11 -14.82 17.96 4.81
CA GLU A 11 -15.36 19.10 5.56
C GLU A 11 -15.80 18.68 6.97
N MET A 12 -15.84 19.66 7.88
CA MET A 12 -16.34 19.51 9.26
C MET A 12 -17.83 19.10 9.34
N CYS A 13 -18.52 19.05 8.21
CA CYS A 13 -19.92 18.60 8.05
C CYS A 13 -20.03 17.40 7.11
N ILE A 14 -19.43 16.28 7.49
CA ILE A 14 -19.91 14.91 7.21
C ILE A 14 -19.80 14.38 5.77
N ARG A 15 -19.30 15.09 4.75
CA ARG A 15 -19.22 14.53 3.38
C ARG A 15 -17.93 14.88 2.67
N ASP A 16 -17.26 13.84 2.17
CA ASP A 16 -16.10 14.01 1.31
C ASP A 16 -16.48 14.61 -0.06
N ARG A 17 -15.59 15.40 -0.64
CA ARG A 17 -15.82 16.02 -1.94
C ARG A 17 -14.68 15.76 -2.90
N LEU A 18 -15.03 15.50 -4.15
CA LEU A 18 -14.12 15.51 -5.28
C LEU A 18 -14.13 16.92 -5.88
N LEU A 19 -12.97 17.54 -5.95
CA LEU A 19 -12.78 18.88 -6.49
C LEU A 19 -11.90 18.82 -7.74
N THR A 20 -12.08 19.77 -8.64
CA THR A 20 -11.21 19.98 -9.80
C THR A 20 -10.46 21.29 -9.68
N ALA A 21 -9.23 21.32 -10.18
CA ALA A 21 -8.42 22.52 -10.31
C ALA A 21 -7.76 22.56 -11.68
N GLU A 22 -7.67 23.72 -12.29
CA GLU A 22 -6.94 23.90 -13.56
C GLU A 22 -5.43 23.82 -13.37
N SER A 23 -4.95 24.17 -12.20
CA SER A 23 -3.56 24.08 -11.79
C SER A 23 -3.44 23.68 -10.33
N VAL A 24 -2.36 23.01 -9.98
CA VAL A 24 -1.97 22.70 -8.59
C VAL A 24 -0.81 23.54 -8.11
N ASP A 25 -0.26 24.37 -8.98
CA ASP A 25 0.95 25.13 -8.67
C ASP A 25 0.65 26.38 -7.82
N GLU A 26 -0.60 26.89 -7.86
CA GLU A 26 -0.98 28.10 -7.10
C GLU A 26 -2.50 28.20 -6.91
N GLY A 27 -2.92 29.09 -6.02
CA GLY A 27 -4.32 29.46 -5.81
C GLY A 27 -4.93 28.85 -4.55
N THR A 28 -6.24 29.06 -4.41
CA THR A 28 -7.06 28.52 -3.32
C THR A 28 -8.36 27.98 -3.87
N ILE A 29 -8.75 26.80 -3.41
CA ILE A 29 -9.99 26.13 -3.77
C ILE A 29 -10.79 25.90 -2.50
N THR A 30 -12.10 26.16 -2.58
CA THR A 30 -13.02 25.88 -1.48
C THR A 30 -13.88 24.67 -1.77
N THR A 31 -14.21 23.93 -0.73
CA THR A 31 -15.22 22.87 -0.75
C THR A 31 -16.65 23.42 -0.63
N LEU A 32 -16.81 24.68 -0.25
CA LEU A 32 -18.12 25.28 -0.02
C LEU A 32 -18.93 25.41 -1.31
N ASN A 33 -20.01 24.65 -1.41
CA ASN A 33 -20.88 24.56 -2.60
C ASN A 33 -20.14 24.19 -3.89
N ASN A 34 -19.01 23.50 -3.78
CA ASN A 34 -18.15 23.15 -4.89
C ASN A 34 -17.83 21.65 -4.88
N GLY A 35 -17.63 21.07 -6.08
CA GLY A 35 -17.26 19.70 -6.28
C GLY A 35 -18.39 18.67 -6.10
N LEU A 36 -18.07 17.45 -6.49
CA LEU A 36 -18.97 16.30 -6.43
C LEU A 36 -18.89 15.64 -5.05
N VAL A 37 -20.05 15.44 -4.42
CA VAL A 37 -20.13 14.73 -3.13
C VAL A 37 -19.81 13.26 -3.32
N ASN A 38 -18.93 12.75 -2.47
CA ASN A 38 -18.64 11.32 -2.36
C ASN A 38 -18.84 10.89 -0.90
N ASP A 39 -19.57 9.81 -0.70
CA ASP A 39 -19.80 9.25 0.62
C ASP A 39 -19.02 7.92 0.75
N GLY A 40 -17.97 7.91 1.58
CA GLY A 40 -17.36 6.71 2.11
C GLY A 40 -16.16 6.11 1.37
N ALA A 41 -15.66 6.70 0.30
CA ALA A 41 -14.42 6.22 -0.31
C ALA A 41 -13.22 6.51 0.61
N THR A 42 -12.39 5.50 0.81
CA THR A 42 -11.22 5.57 1.69
C THR A 42 -9.90 5.49 0.94
N GLN A 43 -9.93 4.97 -0.28
CA GLN A 43 -8.77 4.82 -1.15
C GLN A 43 -9.13 5.26 -2.57
N TRP A 44 -8.14 5.82 -3.27
CA TRP A 44 -8.32 6.40 -4.59
C TRP A 44 -7.38 5.76 -5.59
N VAL A 45 -7.90 5.42 -6.77
CA VAL A 45 -7.10 4.87 -7.88
C VAL A 45 -7.40 5.67 -9.14
N PHE A 46 -6.37 6.32 -9.68
CA PHE A 46 -6.43 6.99 -10.98
C PHE A 46 -5.97 6.01 -12.05
N TYR A 47 -6.84 5.68 -12.98
CA TYR A 47 -6.53 4.76 -14.06
C TYR A 47 -6.25 5.52 -15.35
N LYS A 48 -4.98 5.52 -15.76
CA LYS A 48 -4.48 6.07 -17.03
C LYS A 48 -4.98 7.49 -17.32
N ASP A 49 -5.08 8.34 -16.30
CA ASP A 49 -5.59 9.72 -16.36
C ASP A 49 -7.00 9.87 -16.96
N GLN A 50 -7.77 8.80 -17.06
CA GLN A 50 -9.11 8.79 -17.66
C GLN A 50 -10.22 8.51 -16.66
N TYR A 51 -9.95 7.69 -15.66
CA TYR A 51 -10.95 7.25 -14.69
C TYR A 51 -10.42 7.37 -13.27
N LEU A 52 -11.29 7.84 -12.36
CA LEU A 52 -11.04 7.82 -10.93
C LEU A 52 -11.94 6.77 -10.28
N TYR A 53 -11.37 5.90 -9.47
CA TYR A 53 -12.09 4.95 -8.64
C TYR A 53 -11.96 5.29 -7.17
N GLY A 54 -13.09 5.43 -6.47
CA GLY A 54 -13.17 5.54 -5.03
C GLY A 54 -13.52 4.19 -4.40
N LEU A 55 -12.54 3.57 -3.76
CA LEU A 55 -12.69 2.29 -3.09
C LEU A 55 -13.10 2.51 -1.64
N THR A 56 -14.14 1.82 -1.18
CA THR A 56 -14.60 1.91 0.21
C THR A 56 -14.12 0.71 1.01
N TYR A 57 -13.23 0.96 1.99
CA TYR A 57 -12.91 -0.02 3.02
C TYR A 57 -13.93 0.07 4.16
N ASN A 58 -14.74 -0.97 4.33
CA ASN A 58 -15.82 -1.00 5.29
C ASN A 58 -15.54 -1.99 6.44
N GLN A 59 -14.41 -1.80 7.14
CA GLN A 59 -14.04 -2.54 8.36
C GLN A 59 -14.25 -4.06 8.30
N GLY A 60 -13.89 -4.68 7.18
CA GLY A 60 -14.05 -6.12 6.96
C GLY A 60 -15.31 -6.52 6.18
N ASN A 61 -16.27 -5.62 6.00
CA ASN A 61 -17.45 -5.85 5.18
C ASN A 61 -17.24 -5.36 3.74
N ALA A 62 -18.13 -5.76 2.83
CA ALA A 62 -18.13 -5.23 1.48
C ALA A 62 -18.47 -3.73 1.49
N GLY A 63 -17.72 -2.93 0.75
CA GLY A 63 -17.93 -1.51 0.55
C GLY A 63 -18.44 -1.19 -0.85
N ASP A 64 -19.07 -0.02 -1.01
CA ASP A 64 -19.48 0.51 -2.30
C ASP A 64 -18.32 1.21 -2.98
N THR A 65 -17.94 0.74 -4.15
CA THR A 65 -16.94 1.36 -5.02
C THR A 65 -17.64 2.04 -6.17
N ARG A 66 -17.27 3.28 -6.45
CA ARG A 66 -17.76 4.07 -7.57
C ARG A 66 -16.61 4.56 -8.42
N SER A 67 -16.91 4.88 -9.67
CA SER A 67 -15.94 5.51 -10.58
C SER A 67 -16.48 6.79 -11.17
N TYR A 68 -15.54 7.65 -11.57
CA TYR A 68 -15.79 9.01 -12.02
C TYR A 68 -14.99 9.29 -13.28
N ILE A 69 -15.51 10.18 -14.10
CA ILE A 69 -14.85 10.75 -15.27
C ILE A 69 -14.87 12.28 -15.19
N LEU A 70 -14.06 12.90 -16.01
CA LEU A 70 -14.17 14.31 -16.33
C LEU A 70 -14.85 14.42 -17.70
N ASN A 71 -16.02 15.06 -17.77
CA ASN A 71 -16.75 15.23 -19.04
C ASN A 71 -16.09 16.27 -19.95
N ALA A 72 -16.61 16.46 -21.17
CA ALA A 72 -16.06 17.39 -22.14
C ALA A 72 -16.06 18.85 -21.67
N GLU A 73 -16.99 19.21 -20.79
CA GLU A 73 -17.08 20.53 -20.15
C GLU A 73 -16.09 20.67 -18.99
N GLY A 74 -15.43 19.59 -18.62
CA GLY A 74 -14.47 19.54 -17.51
C GLY A 74 -15.12 19.45 -16.14
N GLU A 75 -16.32 18.92 -16.07
CA GLU A 75 -17.02 18.64 -14.82
C GLU A 75 -16.87 17.16 -14.43
N LEU A 76 -16.78 16.91 -13.13
CA LEU A 76 -16.73 15.53 -12.60
C LEU A 76 -18.12 14.90 -12.67
N GLU A 77 -18.19 13.73 -13.27
CA GLU A 77 -19.40 12.92 -13.34
C GLU A 77 -19.17 11.53 -12.73
N THR A 78 -20.19 11.05 -12.01
CA THR A 78 -20.22 9.66 -11.53
C THR A 78 -20.64 8.73 -12.69
N ARG A 79 -19.86 7.70 -12.96
CA ARG A 79 -20.24 6.68 -13.93
C ARG A 79 -21.42 5.84 -13.40
N SER A 80 -22.11 5.17 -14.30
CA SER A 80 -23.41 4.54 -14.02
C SER A 80 -23.35 3.39 -13.01
N GLN A 81 -22.22 2.69 -12.91
CA GLN A 81 -22.09 1.49 -12.11
C GLN A 81 -21.56 1.75 -10.70
N SER A 82 -22.08 0.98 -9.75
CA SER A 82 -21.57 0.88 -8.39
C SER A 82 -21.27 -0.59 -8.11
N TYR A 83 -20.14 -0.86 -7.48
CA TYR A 83 -19.66 -2.22 -7.24
C TYR A 83 -19.60 -2.51 -5.76
N LYS A 84 -20.12 -3.65 -5.33
CA LYS A 84 -19.88 -4.20 -4.00
C LYS A 84 -18.52 -4.91 -4.02
N VAL A 85 -17.49 -4.26 -3.54
CA VAL A 85 -16.14 -4.83 -3.44
C VAL A 85 -16.01 -5.51 -2.09
N LYS A 86 -15.51 -6.75 -2.09
CA LYS A 86 -15.18 -7.48 -0.86
C LYS A 86 -14.13 -6.70 -0.04
N ARG A 87 -13.97 -7.07 1.22
CA ARG A 87 -12.88 -6.56 2.03
C ARG A 87 -11.55 -6.63 1.25
N PHE A 88 -10.78 -5.58 1.25
CA PHE A 88 -9.45 -5.57 0.64
C PHE A 88 -8.39 -5.06 1.65
N THR A 89 -7.18 -5.56 1.52
CA THR A 89 -6.00 -5.13 2.27
C THR A 89 -4.94 -4.54 1.36
N THR A 90 -5.03 -4.78 0.07
CA THR A 90 -4.25 -4.11 -0.97
C THR A 90 -5.06 -3.94 -2.25
N TYR A 91 -4.63 -3.04 -3.09
CA TYR A 91 -5.25 -2.75 -4.39
C TYR A 91 -4.20 -2.18 -5.35
N GLY A 92 -4.51 -2.21 -6.64
CA GLY A 92 -3.66 -1.65 -7.68
C GLY A 92 -4.28 -1.78 -9.06
N ILE A 93 -3.49 -1.49 -10.07
CA ILE A 93 -3.87 -1.62 -11.48
C ILE A 93 -3.16 -2.84 -12.06
N TYR A 94 -3.88 -3.65 -12.82
CA TYR A 94 -3.34 -4.68 -13.67
C TYR A 94 -4.09 -4.70 -15.00
N ASP A 95 -3.39 -4.45 -16.09
CA ASP A 95 -3.93 -4.36 -17.45
C ASP A 95 -5.13 -3.39 -17.54
N LYS A 96 -6.32 -3.92 -17.72
CA LYS A 96 -7.60 -3.19 -17.80
C LYS A 96 -8.38 -3.18 -16.48
N TYR A 97 -7.83 -3.76 -15.43
CA TYR A 97 -8.52 -3.93 -14.17
C TYR A 97 -8.03 -2.99 -13.07
N ILE A 98 -8.96 -2.49 -12.27
CA ILE A 98 -8.67 -2.15 -10.88
C ILE A 98 -8.82 -3.45 -10.09
N MET A 99 -7.74 -3.90 -9.49
CA MET A 99 -7.66 -5.13 -8.73
C MET A 99 -7.64 -4.84 -7.23
N THR A 100 -8.50 -5.49 -6.47
CA THR A 100 -8.46 -5.45 -5.01
C THR A 100 -8.23 -6.85 -4.46
N LEU A 101 -7.51 -6.94 -3.34
CA LEU A 101 -7.07 -8.21 -2.81
C LEU A 101 -7.08 -8.22 -1.29
N SER A 102 -7.50 -9.33 -0.71
CA SER A 102 -7.35 -9.69 0.69
C SER A 102 -7.24 -11.20 0.85
N SER A 103 -7.27 -11.70 2.06
CA SER A 103 -7.37 -13.13 2.37
C SER A 103 -8.59 -13.41 3.25
N GLY A 104 -9.07 -14.63 3.20
CA GLY A 104 -10.19 -15.12 4.01
C GLY A 104 -10.33 -16.62 3.84
N ASP A 105 -11.34 -17.20 4.49
CA ASP A 105 -11.58 -18.63 4.40
C ASP A 105 -11.76 -19.07 2.94
N GLY A 106 -11.13 -20.17 2.60
CA GLY A 106 -11.34 -20.86 1.34
C GLY A 106 -12.73 -21.53 1.27
N PRO A 107 -13.01 -22.28 0.23
CA PRO A 107 -14.27 -22.98 0.12
C PRO A 107 -14.35 -24.12 1.15
N THR A 108 -15.54 -24.35 1.69
CA THR A 108 -15.80 -25.39 2.71
C THR A 108 -15.47 -26.81 2.23
N GLU A 109 -15.45 -27.02 0.91
CA GLU A 109 -15.03 -28.29 0.31
C GLU A 109 -13.56 -28.64 0.55
N TRP A 110 -12.75 -27.68 0.98
CA TRP A 110 -11.35 -27.91 1.35
C TRP A 110 -11.17 -28.23 2.82
N ALA A 111 -12.25 -28.27 3.60
CA ALA A 111 -12.18 -28.62 5.01
C ALA A 111 -11.48 -29.98 5.22
N ASP A 112 -10.57 -30.03 6.17
CA ASP A 112 -9.94 -31.27 6.60
C ASP A 112 -10.89 -32.11 7.48
N GLU A 113 -10.42 -33.26 7.96
CA GLU A 113 -11.18 -34.15 8.82
C GLU A 113 -11.59 -33.55 10.17
N ASN A 114 -10.93 -32.47 10.59
CA ASN A 114 -11.20 -31.72 11.81
C ASN A 114 -12.12 -30.50 11.55
N GLY A 115 -12.50 -30.27 10.30
CA GLY A 115 -13.33 -29.15 9.87
C GLY A 115 -12.56 -27.84 9.65
N TYR A 116 -11.23 -27.87 9.65
CA TYR A 116 -10.41 -26.71 9.33
C TYR A 116 -10.48 -26.39 7.84
N VAL A 117 -10.81 -25.16 7.50
CA VAL A 117 -10.87 -24.63 6.12
C VAL A 117 -9.63 -23.77 5.84
N PRO A 118 -8.80 -24.14 4.84
CA PRO A 118 -7.62 -23.37 4.51
C PRO A 118 -7.96 -21.97 4.00
N GLN A 119 -7.05 -21.02 4.25
CA GLN A 119 -7.17 -19.63 3.80
C GLN A 119 -6.90 -19.47 2.30
N SER A 120 -7.67 -18.61 1.67
CA SER A 120 -7.58 -18.28 0.25
C SER A 120 -7.48 -16.76 0.04
N PHE A 121 -6.86 -16.35 -1.06
CA PHE A 121 -6.96 -14.95 -1.49
C PHE A 121 -8.38 -14.66 -1.99
N LEU A 122 -8.87 -13.48 -1.65
CA LEU A 122 -10.11 -12.90 -2.14
C LEU A 122 -9.75 -11.78 -3.11
N VAL A 123 -10.01 -11.98 -4.40
CA VAL A 123 -9.67 -11.04 -5.46
C VAL A 123 -10.95 -10.52 -6.11
N SER A 124 -11.05 -9.20 -6.26
CA SER A 124 -12.08 -8.58 -7.11
C SER A 124 -11.40 -7.82 -8.25
N LEU A 125 -11.87 -8.04 -9.46
CA LEU A 125 -11.41 -7.40 -10.68
C LEU A 125 -12.51 -6.47 -11.20
N LEU A 126 -12.24 -5.18 -11.24
CA LEU A 126 -13.13 -4.17 -11.83
C LEU A 126 -12.63 -3.85 -13.23
N ASP A 127 -13.28 -4.38 -14.26
CA ASP A 127 -12.97 -4.05 -15.66
C ASP A 127 -13.38 -2.59 -15.94
N VAL A 128 -12.39 -1.75 -16.20
CA VAL A 128 -12.59 -0.30 -16.31
C VAL A 128 -13.44 0.07 -17.52
N ALA A 129 -13.21 -0.58 -18.66
CA ALA A 129 -13.92 -0.28 -19.90
C ALA A 129 -15.34 -0.91 -19.93
N ALA A 130 -15.45 -2.15 -19.49
CA ALA A 130 -16.72 -2.89 -19.50
C ALA A 130 -17.66 -2.50 -18.35
N GLU A 131 -17.19 -1.75 -17.35
CA GLU A 131 -17.94 -1.42 -16.12
C GLU A 131 -18.51 -2.66 -15.43
N THR A 132 -17.72 -3.72 -15.33
CA THR A 132 -18.13 -4.99 -14.69
C THR A 132 -17.20 -5.36 -13.56
N LYS A 133 -17.71 -6.12 -12.61
CA LYS A 133 -16.93 -6.71 -11.52
C LYS A 133 -16.96 -8.23 -11.61
N THR A 134 -15.80 -8.84 -11.44
CA THR A 134 -15.64 -10.29 -11.31
C THR A 134 -14.86 -10.59 -10.03
N ASP A 135 -15.36 -11.53 -9.24
CA ASP A 135 -14.62 -12.08 -8.11
C ASP A 135 -13.94 -13.38 -8.53
N ASN A 136 -12.78 -13.67 -7.93
CA ASN A 136 -12.07 -14.91 -8.22
C ASN A 136 -12.87 -16.15 -7.79
N ASP A 137 -12.66 -17.24 -8.51
CA ASP A 137 -13.13 -18.56 -8.07
C ASP A 137 -12.24 -19.07 -6.93
N THR A 138 -12.71 -18.95 -5.70
CA THR A 138 -11.97 -19.39 -4.51
C THR A 138 -11.72 -20.90 -4.47
N LYS A 139 -12.42 -21.71 -5.29
CA LYS A 139 -12.16 -23.15 -5.46
C LYS A 139 -10.90 -23.43 -6.27
N ASN A 140 -10.39 -22.44 -6.99
CA ASN A 140 -9.12 -22.57 -7.69
C ASN A 140 -7.95 -22.47 -6.68
N LYS A 141 -7.22 -23.57 -6.55
CA LYS A 141 -6.06 -23.66 -5.62
C LYS A 141 -4.92 -22.71 -5.95
N ALA A 142 -4.91 -22.06 -7.11
CA ALA A 142 -3.95 -20.98 -7.40
C ALA A 142 -4.09 -19.80 -6.41
N TYR A 143 -5.29 -19.62 -5.85
CA TYR A 143 -5.54 -18.58 -4.83
C TYR A 143 -5.31 -19.02 -3.39
N LEU A 144 -4.83 -20.24 -3.15
CA LEU A 144 -4.52 -20.69 -1.79
C LEU A 144 -3.40 -19.86 -1.17
N SER A 145 -3.66 -19.24 -0.02
CA SER A 145 -2.69 -18.39 0.69
C SER A 145 -1.93 -19.12 1.78
N GLU A 146 -2.38 -20.35 2.16
CA GLU A 146 -1.70 -21.18 3.14
C GLU A 146 -0.47 -21.87 2.59
N ASN A 147 0.52 -22.06 3.46
CA ASN A 147 1.80 -22.62 3.09
C ASN A 147 2.34 -22.02 1.78
N PHE A 148 2.03 -20.73 1.58
CA PHE A 148 2.29 -20.03 0.34
C PHE A 148 3.77 -19.97 -0.01
N LEU A 149 4.60 -19.81 1.02
CA LEU A 149 6.07 -19.74 0.91
C LEU A 149 6.74 -21.12 1.01
N GLY A 150 5.98 -22.19 1.22
CA GLY A 150 6.52 -23.54 1.40
C GLY A 150 7.17 -23.79 2.76
N ASN A 151 7.00 -22.89 3.72
CA ASN A 151 7.59 -22.94 5.07
C ASN A 151 6.54 -22.95 6.20
N GLY A 152 5.29 -23.18 5.85
CA GLY A 152 4.18 -23.20 6.78
C GLY A 152 3.49 -21.84 6.97
N GLU A 153 4.08 -20.76 6.52
CA GLU A 153 3.46 -19.44 6.61
C GLU A 153 2.29 -19.31 5.64
N TYR A 154 1.21 -18.71 6.08
CA TYR A 154 0.31 -18.10 5.14
C TYR A 154 0.50 -16.59 5.09
N VAL A 155 0.22 -15.98 3.96
CA VAL A 155 0.64 -14.63 3.68
C VAL A 155 -0.54 -13.72 3.33
N THR A 156 -0.31 -12.43 3.56
CA THR A 156 -1.04 -11.36 2.89
C THR A 156 -0.15 -10.78 1.79
N LEU A 157 -0.73 -10.52 0.63
CA LEU A 157 -0.03 -9.78 -0.43
C LEU A 157 -0.12 -8.29 -0.18
N ALA A 158 0.97 -7.56 -0.41
CA ALA A 158 1.08 -6.12 -0.21
C ALA A 158 1.60 -5.42 -1.47
N GLY A 159 0.78 -4.52 -2.00
CA GLY A 159 1.02 -3.87 -3.29
C GLY A 159 0.69 -4.77 -4.48
N ILE A 160 0.25 -4.16 -5.55
CA ILE A 160 0.04 -4.80 -6.85
C ILE A 160 0.81 -3.96 -7.84
N LEU A 161 1.90 -4.52 -8.37
CA LEU A 161 2.74 -3.90 -9.38
C LEU A 161 2.61 -4.70 -10.67
N GLU A 162 2.07 -4.09 -11.72
CA GLU A 162 2.19 -4.62 -13.07
C GLU A 162 3.57 -4.27 -13.62
N HIS A 163 4.30 -5.27 -14.07
CA HIS A 163 5.56 -5.10 -14.76
C HIS A 163 5.77 -6.21 -15.80
N ASN A 164 6.03 -5.83 -17.06
CA ASN A 164 6.19 -6.77 -18.17
C ASN A 164 5.02 -7.78 -18.28
N SER A 165 3.78 -7.27 -18.14
CA SER A 165 2.52 -8.05 -18.15
C SER A 165 2.41 -9.12 -17.07
N LYS A 166 3.23 -9.04 -16.02
CA LYS A 166 3.15 -9.90 -14.83
C LYS A 166 2.75 -9.08 -13.60
N ILE A 167 2.24 -9.75 -12.59
CA ILE A 167 1.93 -9.16 -11.30
C ILE A 167 3.07 -9.47 -10.33
N TYR A 168 3.65 -8.43 -9.74
CA TYR A 168 4.59 -8.52 -8.63
C TYR A 168 3.92 -8.02 -7.36
N SER A 169 4.02 -8.78 -6.29
CA SER A 169 3.47 -8.40 -4.99
C SER A 169 4.37 -8.90 -3.86
N VAL A 170 4.54 -8.09 -2.83
CA VAL A 170 5.26 -8.52 -1.63
C VAL A 170 4.40 -9.54 -0.88
N ALA A 171 4.96 -10.72 -0.61
CA ALA A 171 4.30 -11.75 0.20
C ALA A 171 4.70 -11.56 1.66
N VAL A 172 3.79 -10.99 2.46
CA VAL A 172 4.04 -10.65 3.86
C VAL A 172 3.51 -11.78 4.74
N PRO A 173 4.38 -12.52 5.46
CA PRO A 173 3.95 -13.52 6.41
C PRO A 173 3.33 -12.84 7.63
N MET A 174 2.06 -13.07 7.87
CA MET A 174 1.29 -12.37 8.89
C MET A 174 0.88 -13.25 10.04
N GLU A 175 0.45 -14.46 9.73
CA GLU A 175 -0.12 -15.41 10.69
C GLU A 175 0.18 -16.83 10.22
N ILE A 176 0.27 -17.76 11.15
CA ILE A 176 0.49 -19.19 10.88
C ILE A 176 -0.57 -19.99 11.61
N SER A 177 -1.83 -19.63 11.38
CA SER A 177 -2.95 -20.12 12.15
C SER A 177 -3.07 -21.64 12.20
N GLN A 178 -3.07 -22.26 11.04
CA GLN A 178 -3.21 -23.71 10.94
C GLN A 178 -1.97 -24.48 11.37
N TYR A 179 -0.83 -23.81 11.47
CA TYR A 179 0.45 -24.41 11.83
C TYR A 179 0.80 -24.25 13.30
N GLY A 180 -0.08 -23.65 14.08
CA GLY A 180 -0.06 -23.72 15.53
C GLY A 180 -0.41 -25.14 15.98
N THR A 181 -1.61 -25.32 16.49
CA THR A 181 -2.11 -26.61 16.95
C THR A 181 -3.33 -27.10 16.18
N LYS A 182 -3.90 -26.27 15.30
CA LYS A 182 -5.08 -26.60 14.49
C LYS A 182 -4.79 -27.68 13.46
N ASP A 183 -3.62 -27.62 12.82
CA ASP A 183 -3.22 -28.58 11.80
C ASP A 183 -1.80 -29.10 12.06
N GLY A 184 -1.60 -30.38 11.78
CA GLY A 184 -0.28 -31.00 11.78
C GLY A 184 0.45 -30.95 13.12
N ASN A 185 -0.21 -30.70 14.23
CA ASN A 185 0.35 -30.69 15.58
C ASN A 185 1.60 -29.81 15.72
N GLY A 186 1.59 -28.66 15.10
CA GLY A 186 2.70 -27.70 15.20
C GLY A 186 3.93 -28.04 14.36
N LYS A 187 3.80 -28.90 13.36
CA LYS A 187 4.93 -29.36 12.50
C LYS A 187 5.73 -28.22 11.83
N TRP A 188 5.11 -27.05 11.66
CA TRP A 188 5.73 -25.89 11.02
C TRP A 188 6.29 -24.87 12.02
N ILE A 189 6.07 -25.09 13.32
CA ILE A 189 6.61 -24.22 14.35
C ILE A 189 8.10 -24.54 14.51
N LEU A 190 8.94 -23.53 14.48
CA LEU A 190 10.36 -23.70 14.72
C LEU A 190 10.60 -24.17 16.16
N PRO A 191 11.53 -25.10 16.38
CA PRO A 191 11.88 -25.57 17.73
C PRO A 191 12.20 -24.39 18.67
N GLY A 192 11.55 -24.34 19.81
CA GLY A 192 11.67 -23.25 20.79
C GLY A 192 10.69 -22.09 20.60
N ASN A 193 9.79 -22.17 19.61
CA ASN A 193 8.75 -21.17 19.36
C ASN A 193 7.33 -21.67 19.73
N GLU A 194 7.22 -22.82 20.37
CA GLU A 194 5.93 -23.45 20.67
C GLU A 194 5.03 -22.58 21.56
N ASP A 195 5.63 -21.77 22.42
CA ASP A 195 4.92 -20.83 23.30
C ASP A 195 4.46 -19.54 22.62
N LEU A 196 4.86 -19.29 21.35
CA LEU A 196 4.30 -18.19 20.55
C LEU A 196 2.87 -18.47 20.09
N VAL A 197 2.46 -19.75 20.09
CA VAL A 197 1.08 -20.13 19.75
C VAL A 197 0.13 -19.64 20.84
N LYS A 198 -0.94 -18.97 20.41
CA LYS A 198 -1.93 -18.42 21.35
C LYS A 198 -2.77 -19.52 21.98
N THR A 199 -2.94 -19.47 23.29
CA THR A 199 -3.77 -20.41 24.04
C THR A 199 -5.23 -19.98 24.14
N GLU A 200 -5.53 -18.71 23.80
CA GLU A 200 -6.88 -18.13 23.78
C GLU A 200 -6.96 -17.04 22.71
N SER A 201 -8.16 -16.77 22.25
CA SER A 201 -8.43 -15.64 21.33
C SER A 201 -8.42 -14.32 22.07
N GLY A 202 -7.97 -13.25 21.43
CA GLY A 202 -7.91 -11.92 22.06
C GLY A 202 -7.51 -10.82 21.08
N GLY A 203 -7.10 -9.68 21.64
CA GLY A 203 -6.76 -8.50 20.87
C GLY A 203 -7.97 -7.80 20.27
N SER A 204 -7.73 -6.82 19.42
CA SER A 204 -8.79 -6.08 18.72
C SER A 204 -8.26 -5.48 17.42
N ASN A 205 -9.15 -5.28 16.45
CA ASN A 205 -8.81 -4.69 15.15
C ASN A 205 -7.61 -5.39 14.49
N SER A 206 -6.59 -4.65 14.09
CA SER A 206 -5.39 -5.18 13.44
C SER A 206 -4.47 -6.01 14.35
N SER A 207 -4.73 -6.03 15.66
CA SER A 207 -4.02 -6.87 16.64
C SER A 207 -4.84 -8.07 17.13
N ALA A 208 -6.01 -8.32 16.53
CA ALA A 208 -6.82 -9.49 16.84
C ALA A 208 -6.09 -10.79 16.46
N TYR A 209 -6.24 -11.80 17.30
CA TYR A 209 -5.69 -13.14 17.09
C TYR A 209 -6.70 -14.19 17.64
N GLU A 210 -6.58 -15.40 17.13
CA GLU A 210 -7.37 -16.52 17.58
C GLU A 210 -6.54 -17.54 18.35
N LYS A 211 -7.25 -18.36 19.13
CA LYS A 211 -6.64 -19.50 19.78
C LYS A 211 -6.00 -20.43 18.74
N ASP A 212 -4.89 -21.02 19.09
CA ASP A 212 -4.09 -21.96 18.29
C ASP A 212 -3.40 -21.29 17.09
N GLU A 213 -3.38 -19.95 16.99
CA GLU A 213 -2.64 -19.20 16.00
C GLU A 213 -1.32 -18.67 16.53
N LEU A 214 -0.34 -18.55 15.65
CA LEU A 214 0.87 -17.78 15.86
C LEU A 214 0.70 -16.42 15.13
N LEU A 215 0.58 -15.35 15.89
CA LEU A 215 0.11 -14.05 15.36
C LEU A 215 1.05 -13.40 14.33
N TRP A 216 2.35 -13.67 14.41
CA TRP A 216 3.34 -13.07 13.53
C TRP A 216 4.33 -14.11 13.03
N THR A 217 5.07 -13.76 11.97
CA THR A 217 6.06 -14.65 11.37
C THR A 217 7.16 -15.07 12.34
N GLN A 218 7.62 -16.31 12.17
CA GLN A 218 8.88 -16.82 12.75
C GLN A 218 10.10 -16.43 11.89
N TYR A 219 9.90 -15.69 10.79
CA TYR A 219 10.94 -15.34 9.81
C TYR A 219 11.06 -13.82 9.62
N PRO A 220 11.35 -13.04 10.69
CA PRO A 220 11.37 -11.59 10.63
C PRO A 220 12.53 -11.01 9.79
N ASN A 221 13.54 -11.84 9.50
CA ASN A 221 14.75 -11.45 8.77
C ASN A 221 14.70 -11.82 7.28
N SER A 222 13.51 -11.93 6.70
CA SER A 222 13.35 -12.29 5.30
C SER A 222 12.27 -11.47 4.62
N CYS A 223 12.45 -11.21 3.33
CA CYS A 223 11.46 -10.60 2.46
C CYS A 223 11.21 -11.50 1.25
N TRP A 224 9.94 -11.69 0.92
CA TRP A 224 9.51 -12.47 -0.23
C TRP A 224 8.71 -11.61 -1.20
N VAL A 225 8.89 -11.88 -2.50
CA VAL A 225 8.05 -11.34 -3.56
C VAL A 225 7.44 -12.51 -4.32
N ALA A 226 6.13 -12.44 -4.53
CA ALA A 226 5.39 -13.35 -5.40
C ALA A 226 5.27 -12.72 -6.79
N ILE A 227 5.51 -13.50 -7.81
CA ILE A 227 5.39 -13.14 -9.22
C ILE A 227 4.36 -14.07 -9.84
N PHE A 228 3.34 -13.52 -10.49
CA PHE A 228 2.29 -14.26 -11.17
C PHE A 228 2.25 -13.86 -12.64
N ASP A 229 1.92 -14.80 -13.52
CA ASP A 229 1.83 -14.50 -14.95
C ASP A 229 0.63 -13.60 -15.27
N ASP A 230 -0.46 -13.72 -14.49
CA ASP A 230 -1.70 -12.97 -14.71
C ASP A 230 -2.58 -12.90 -13.44
N GLU A 231 -3.78 -12.30 -13.56
CA GLU A 231 -4.77 -12.13 -12.51
C GLU A 231 -5.37 -13.44 -11.96
N THR A 232 -5.13 -14.56 -12.62
CA THR A 232 -5.56 -15.89 -12.15
C THR A 232 -4.60 -16.52 -11.16
N PHE A 233 -3.47 -15.87 -10.88
CA PHE A 233 -2.40 -16.32 -9.98
C PHE A 233 -1.75 -17.65 -10.40
N THR A 234 -1.83 -17.95 -11.71
CA THR A 234 -1.16 -19.12 -12.26
C THR A 234 0.36 -18.93 -12.34
N ASN A 235 1.07 -20.04 -12.43
CA ASN A 235 2.54 -20.09 -12.57
C ASN A 235 3.27 -19.23 -11.53
N LYS A 236 2.80 -19.30 -10.28
CA LYS A 236 3.39 -18.57 -9.17
C LYS A 236 4.88 -18.87 -9.02
N LYS A 237 5.71 -17.83 -9.02
CA LYS A 237 7.11 -17.86 -8.62
C LYS A 237 7.30 -17.07 -7.33
N ILE A 238 8.04 -17.61 -6.38
CA ILE A 238 8.39 -16.94 -5.13
C ILE A 238 9.90 -16.72 -5.12
N ILE A 239 10.30 -15.47 -4.89
CA ILE A 239 11.71 -15.11 -4.67
C ILE A 239 11.90 -14.57 -3.27
N LYS A 240 13.11 -14.70 -2.74
CA LYS A 240 13.45 -14.38 -1.34
C LYS A 240 14.77 -13.64 -1.24
N THR A 241 14.84 -12.72 -0.28
CA THR A 241 16.10 -12.14 0.18
C THR A 241 16.13 -12.06 1.70
N ASP A 242 17.32 -12.18 2.28
CA ASP A 242 17.60 -11.99 3.70
C ASP A 242 18.37 -10.68 3.97
N LYS A 243 18.46 -9.78 2.97
CA LYS A 243 19.10 -8.46 3.10
C LYS A 243 18.20 -7.44 3.81
N ILE A 244 16.88 -7.62 3.74
CA ILE A 244 15.86 -6.79 4.39
C ILE A 244 14.81 -7.65 5.09
N SER A 245 14.12 -7.08 6.08
CA SER A 245 12.92 -7.66 6.68
C SER A 245 11.74 -7.59 5.70
N TYR A 246 10.60 -8.18 6.03
CA TYR A 246 9.43 -8.12 5.18
C TYR A 246 9.00 -6.67 4.87
N ALA A 247 8.55 -6.44 3.63
CA ALA A 247 8.25 -5.11 3.11
C ALA A 247 6.78 -4.72 3.39
N CYS A 248 6.52 -4.29 4.61
CA CYS A 248 5.21 -3.83 5.08
C CYS A 248 5.36 -2.52 5.86
N GLY A 249 4.53 -1.53 5.55
CA GLY A 249 4.65 -0.17 6.07
C GLY A 249 4.26 0.00 7.54
N ARG A 250 3.38 -0.84 8.07
CA ARG A 250 2.97 -0.88 9.48
C ARG A 250 2.26 -2.20 9.78
N PHE A 251 1.95 -2.38 11.07
CA PHE A 251 1.30 -3.56 11.60
C PHE A 251 0.02 -3.94 10.83
N LYS A 252 0.00 -5.14 10.25
CA LYS A 252 -1.09 -5.68 9.41
C LYS A 252 -1.64 -4.68 8.38
N SER A 253 -0.83 -3.71 7.93
CA SER A 253 -1.25 -2.75 6.92
C SER A 253 -0.56 -3.04 5.59
N GLN A 254 -1.30 -3.54 4.63
CA GLN A 254 -0.86 -3.86 3.28
C GLN A 254 -1.30 -2.82 2.25
N TYR A 255 -1.96 -1.74 2.70
CA TYR A 255 -2.34 -0.63 1.82
C TYR A 255 -1.14 0.16 1.31
N TYR A 256 -0.01 0.12 2.04
CA TYR A 256 1.18 0.86 1.70
C TYR A 256 2.05 0.02 0.81
N GLN A 257 1.96 0.28 -0.48
CA GLN A 257 2.79 -0.40 -1.46
C GLN A 257 4.27 -0.07 -1.24
N MET A 258 5.11 -1.10 -1.20
CA MET A 258 6.55 -1.03 -0.95
C MET A 258 7.37 -1.63 -2.10
N ILE A 259 6.73 -1.88 -3.24
CA ILE A 259 7.33 -2.43 -4.44
C ILE A 259 7.00 -1.54 -5.63
N TRP A 260 8.03 -1.07 -6.33
CA TRP A 260 7.90 -0.08 -7.39
C TRP A 260 8.86 -0.36 -8.53
N ALA A 261 8.41 -0.18 -9.77
CA ALA A 261 9.28 -0.17 -10.94
C ALA A 261 9.79 1.26 -11.18
N ALA A 262 11.08 1.38 -11.42
CA ALA A 262 11.70 2.60 -11.92
C ALA A 262 11.53 2.71 -13.45
N ASP A 263 11.81 3.87 -14.04
CA ASP A 263 11.61 4.11 -15.47
C ASP A 263 12.52 3.23 -16.36
N ASN A 264 13.65 2.77 -15.83
CA ASN A 264 14.53 1.81 -16.52
C ASN A 264 14.05 0.35 -16.44
N GLY A 265 12.95 0.09 -15.74
CA GLY A 265 12.35 -1.23 -15.56
C GLY A 265 12.92 -2.04 -14.39
N ASP A 266 13.90 -1.56 -13.65
CA ASP A 266 14.32 -2.18 -12.40
C ASP A 266 13.20 -2.06 -11.36
N ILE A 267 12.97 -3.13 -10.59
CA ILE A 267 11.99 -3.12 -9.50
C ILE A 267 12.72 -2.98 -8.18
N TYR A 268 12.28 -2.02 -7.36
CA TYR A 268 12.81 -1.78 -6.02
C TYR A 268 11.80 -2.19 -4.96
N VAL A 269 12.28 -2.92 -3.95
CA VAL A 269 11.47 -3.39 -2.81
C VAL A 269 12.00 -2.75 -1.54
N PHE A 270 11.14 -1.99 -0.87
CA PHE A 270 11.45 -1.21 0.32
C PHE A 270 10.95 -1.91 1.57
N SER A 271 11.81 -2.09 2.57
CA SER A 271 11.40 -2.56 3.90
C SER A 271 11.64 -1.48 4.95
N PRO A 272 10.61 -1.06 5.68
CA PRO A 272 10.76 -0.16 6.82
C PRO A 272 11.32 -0.88 8.07
N SER A 273 11.54 -2.18 7.99
CA SER A 273 11.93 -3.04 9.12
C SER A 273 10.96 -2.93 10.31
N TYR A 274 9.67 -2.91 10.00
CA TYR A 274 8.62 -2.77 11.01
C TYR A 274 8.64 -3.88 12.06
N ALA A 275 9.21 -5.05 11.75
CA ALA A 275 9.43 -6.14 12.71
C ALA A 275 10.25 -5.72 13.95
N LYS A 276 11.01 -4.62 13.91
CA LYS A 276 11.67 -4.05 15.10
C LYS A 276 10.69 -3.65 16.21
N THR A 277 9.43 -3.41 15.86
CA THR A 277 8.37 -3.02 16.82
C THR A 277 7.67 -4.20 17.48
N MET A 278 7.99 -5.44 17.10
CA MET A 278 7.41 -6.63 17.72
C MET A 278 7.84 -6.75 19.19
N THR A 279 7.00 -7.32 20.02
CA THR A 279 7.25 -7.46 21.46
C THR A 279 8.13 -8.66 21.82
N ASP A 280 7.98 -9.78 21.07
CA ASP A 280 8.80 -10.97 21.28
C ASP A 280 10.09 -10.89 20.47
N PRO A 281 11.27 -11.06 21.10
CA PRO A 281 12.56 -10.98 20.40
C PRO A 281 12.71 -11.96 19.23
N ARG A 282 12.01 -13.09 19.24
CA ARG A 282 12.06 -14.10 18.15
C ARG A 282 11.32 -13.62 16.91
N GLN A 283 10.42 -12.64 17.06
CA GLN A 283 9.67 -12.01 15.98
C GLN A 283 10.24 -10.64 15.56
N GLN A 284 11.29 -10.19 16.27
CA GLN A 284 11.98 -8.94 15.94
C GLN A 284 13.06 -9.16 14.88
N THR A 285 13.30 -8.11 14.09
CA THR A 285 14.45 -8.04 13.19
C THR A 285 15.52 -7.10 13.73
N ASN A 286 16.78 -7.42 13.43
CA ASN A 286 17.90 -6.50 13.57
C ASN A 286 18.32 -5.89 12.23
N LEU A 287 17.69 -6.28 11.12
CA LEU A 287 17.96 -5.70 9.81
C LEU A 287 17.50 -4.25 9.79
N PRO A 288 18.29 -3.34 9.22
CA PRO A 288 17.91 -1.94 9.11
C PRO A 288 16.80 -1.75 8.06
N ALA A 289 16.08 -0.62 8.15
CA ALA A 289 15.24 -0.18 7.06
C ALA A 289 16.09 0.00 5.80
N GLY A 290 15.65 -0.58 4.68
CA GLY A 290 16.48 -0.66 3.48
C GLY A 290 15.69 -0.98 2.21
N VAL A 291 16.43 -1.07 1.13
CA VAL A 291 15.89 -1.35 -0.20
C VAL A 291 16.77 -2.34 -0.94
N VAL A 292 16.13 -3.23 -1.70
CA VAL A 292 16.78 -4.22 -2.59
C VAL A 292 16.19 -4.10 -4.00
N ARG A 293 16.81 -4.75 -4.98
CA ARG A 293 16.43 -4.63 -6.38
C ARG A 293 16.21 -5.99 -7.04
N ILE A 294 15.23 -6.02 -7.94
CA ILE A 294 15.04 -7.04 -8.96
C ILE A 294 15.37 -6.33 -10.29
N PRO A 295 16.47 -6.69 -10.99
CA PRO A 295 16.87 -6.03 -12.23
C PRO A 295 15.83 -6.21 -13.35
N ASN A 296 15.71 -5.23 -14.22
CA ASN A 296 14.88 -5.34 -15.42
C ASN A 296 15.23 -6.60 -16.24
N GLY A 297 14.20 -7.36 -16.61
CA GLY A 297 14.35 -8.64 -17.31
C GLY A 297 14.77 -9.82 -16.42
N SER A 298 14.95 -9.60 -15.12
CA SER A 298 15.13 -10.64 -14.10
C SER A 298 13.84 -10.91 -13.35
N GLU A 299 13.70 -12.13 -12.84
CA GLU A 299 12.69 -12.50 -11.85
C GLU A 299 13.39 -13.03 -10.58
N ASP A 300 14.46 -12.35 -10.17
CA ASP A 300 15.17 -12.64 -8.93
C ASP A 300 15.89 -11.38 -8.43
N PHE A 301 16.16 -11.34 -7.12
CA PHE A 301 16.95 -10.28 -6.53
C PHE A 301 18.41 -10.36 -7.00
N ASP A 302 19.04 -9.21 -7.16
CA ASP A 302 20.49 -9.11 -7.36
C ASP A 302 21.25 -8.73 -6.07
N ASP A 303 22.49 -8.33 -6.21
CA ASP A 303 23.31 -7.94 -5.08
C ASP A 303 23.05 -6.52 -4.55
N TYR A 304 22.23 -5.72 -5.24
CA TYR A 304 21.91 -4.36 -4.82
C TYR A 304 21.25 -4.35 -3.44
N TYR A 305 21.77 -3.50 -2.58
CA TYR A 305 21.23 -3.23 -1.24
C TYR A 305 21.65 -1.86 -0.76
N CYS A 306 20.71 -1.05 -0.29
CA CYS A 306 21.01 0.21 0.34
C CYS A 306 20.38 0.28 1.74
N ASN A 307 21.19 0.59 2.75
CA ASN A 307 20.76 0.82 4.12
C ASN A 307 20.27 2.27 4.29
N LEU A 308 18.95 2.44 4.24
CA LEU A 308 18.29 3.75 4.37
C LEU A 308 18.34 4.28 5.81
N GLU A 309 18.28 3.38 6.78
CA GLU A 309 18.33 3.73 8.20
C GLU A 309 19.66 4.39 8.59
N ALA A 310 20.77 3.94 8.02
CA ALA A 310 22.09 4.55 8.24
C ALA A 310 22.19 5.99 7.72
N GLN A 311 21.38 6.35 6.71
CA GLN A 311 21.37 7.68 6.11
C GLN A 311 20.33 8.62 6.74
N SER A 312 19.51 8.13 7.64
CA SER A 312 18.38 8.85 8.26
C SER A 312 18.50 8.97 9.79
N ASN A 313 19.70 8.88 10.34
CA ASN A 313 19.96 8.90 11.78
C ASN A 313 19.22 7.80 12.56
N GLY A 314 19.04 6.62 11.95
CA GLY A 314 18.34 5.51 12.56
C GLY A 314 16.82 5.52 12.32
N ASN A 315 16.28 6.50 11.59
CA ASN A 315 14.86 6.59 11.31
C ASN A 315 14.43 5.61 10.23
N SER A 316 13.21 5.16 10.32
CA SER A 316 12.53 4.36 9.31
C SER A 316 11.53 5.20 8.51
N PHE A 317 10.73 4.56 7.66
CA PHE A 317 9.71 5.21 6.86
C PHE A 317 8.39 4.42 6.93
N LEU A 318 7.28 5.12 6.65
CA LEU A 318 5.94 4.54 6.65
C LEU A 318 5.50 4.14 5.25
N ARG A 319 5.88 4.92 4.22
CA ARG A 319 5.43 4.76 2.83
C ARG A 319 6.54 5.07 1.86
N SER A 320 6.42 4.55 0.65
CA SER A 320 7.25 4.88 -0.50
C SER A 320 6.38 5.11 -1.74
N TRP A 321 6.88 5.91 -2.68
CA TRP A 321 6.28 6.14 -3.99
C TRP A 321 7.38 6.33 -5.03
N HIS A 322 7.18 5.84 -6.24
CA HIS A 322 8.04 6.17 -7.37
C HIS A 322 7.68 7.56 -7.91
N ILE A 323 8.68 8.35 -8.30
CA ILE A 323 8.50 9.66 -8.91
C ILE A 323 8.85 9.61 -10.40
N THR A 324 10.13 9.47 -10.72
CA THR A 324 10.67 9.45 -12.09
C THR A 324 12.06 8.86 -12.09
N GLU A 325 12.53 8.35 -13.21
CA GLU A 325 13.83 7.67 -13.31
C GLU A 325 13.94 6.59 -12.22
N ASP A 326 14.89 6.72 -11.32
CA ASP A 326 15.09 5.92 -10.11
C ASP A 326 14.99 6.76 -8.82
N TYR A 327 14.19 7.82 -8.87
CA TYR A 327 13.84 8.64 -7.71
C TYR A 327 12.58 8.14 -7.02
N PHE A 328 12.65 8.02 -5.72
CA PHE A 328 11.52 7.62 -4.87
C PHE A 328 11.27 8.64 -3.77
N LEU A 329 10.01 8.88 -3.44
CA LEU A 329 9.60 9.67 -2.29
C LEU A 329 9.33 8.73 -1.13
N LEU A 330 9.87 9.04 0.05
CA LEU A 330 9.65 8.30 1.29
C LEU A 330 8.98 9.19 2.33
N LEU A 331 7.95 8.68 2.99
CA LEU A 331 7.36 9.30 4.18
C LEU A 331 8.09 8.77 5.41
N MET A 332 8.97 9.60 5.97
CA MET A 332 9.89 9.25 7.04
C MET A 332 9.27 9.46 8.42
N TYR A 333 9.62 8.60 9.35
CA TYR A 333 9.40 8.84 10.77
C TYR A 333 10.39 9.89 11.32
N ASP A 334 9.97 10.61 12.35
CA ASP A 334 10.75 11.69 12.99
C ASP A 334 11.82 11.16 13.94
N ARG A 335 11.74 9.89 14.33
CA ARG A 335 12.69 9.22 15.25
C ARG A 335 12.75 7.72 15.01
N PRO A 336 13.78 7.02 15.53
CA PRO A 336 13.93 5.57 15.41
C PRO A 336 12.82 4.80 16.13
N PHE A 337 12.55 3.55 15.68
CA PHE A 337 11.61 2.66 16.34
C PHE A 337 12.01 2.24 17.76
N SER A 338 13.26 2.45 18.15
CA SER A 338 13.73 2.27 19.54
C SER A 338 13.18 3.33 20.51
N GLU A 339 12.68 4.44 19.98
CA GLU A 339 12.07 5.51 20.75
C GLU A 339 10.53 5.42 20.67
N THR A 340 9.86 5.86 21.73
CA THR A 340 8.38 5.90 21.74
C THR A 340 7.85 7.17 21.11
N GLY A 341 6.62 7.12 20.56
CA GLY A 341 5.92 8.28 20.03
C GLY A 341 6.44 8.77 18.68
N TYR A 342 7.06 7.88 17.88
CA TYR A 342 7.46 8.19 16.51
C TYR A 342 6.24 8.53 15.64
N THR A 343 6.40 9.57 14.81
CA THR A 343 5.38 10.07 13.89
C THR A 343 5.95 10.20 12.50
N ALA A 344 5.20 9.78 11.48
CA ALA A 344 5.58 9.94 10.08
C ALA A 344 5.17 11.33 9.58
N ASN A 345 6.05 12.31 9.73
CA ASN A 345 5.79 13.72 9.46
C ASN A 345 6.88 14.42 8.64
N GLN A 346 7.76 13.65 7.98
CA GLN A 346 8.84 14.15 7.14
C GLN A 346 8.84 13.47 5.78
N LEU A 347 9.35 14.15 4.76
CA LEU A 347 9.58 13.54 3.45
C LEU A 347 11.08 13.50 3.14
N ALA A 348 11.49 12.44 2.47
CA ALA A 348 12.84 12.34 1.89
C ALA A 348 12.75 11.79 0.46
N VAL A 349 13.68 12.22 -0.38
CA VAL A 349 13.88 11.69 -1.73
C VAL A 349 15.04 10.71 -1.68
N PHE A 350 14.82 9.52 -2.23
CA PHE A 350 15.85 8.52 -2.43
C PHE A 350 16.17 8.36 -3.91
N LYS A 351 17.44 8.51 -4.30
CA LYS A 351 17.98 8.23 -5.64
C LYS A 351 18.67 6.88 -5.59
N ALA A 352 18.07 5.86 -6.21
CA ALA A 352 18.52 4.48 -6.07
C ALA A 352 19.91 4.22 -6.69
N GLY A 353 20.16 4.70 -7.91
CA GLY A 353 21.47 4.52 -8.57
C GLY A 353 22.63 5.26 -7.90
N ALA A 354 22.32 6.28 -7.10
CA ALA A 354 23.31 7.01 -6.29
C ALA A 354 23.35 6.50 -4.83
N GLU A 355 22.45 5.60 -4.45
CA GLU A 355 22.26 5.11 -3.08
C GLU A 355 22.16 6.24 -2.05
N LYS A 356 21.45 7.32 -2.42
CA LYS A 356 21.43 8.56 -1.63
C LYS A 356 20.02 8.94 -1.20
N LEU A 357 19.84 9.10 0.11
CA LEU A 357 18.66 9.67 0.75
C LEU A 357 18.89 11.15 1.09
N THR A 358 17.92 12.01 0.76
CA THR A 358 17.99 13.45 1.05
C THR A 358 16.63 13.91 1.57
N TYR A 359 16.59 14.51 2.75
CA TYR A 359 15.35 15.08 3.29
C TYR A 359 14.88 16.27 2.46
N VAL A 360 13.56 16.36 2.29
CA VAL A 360 12.92 17.42 1.50
C VAL A 360 12.92 18.72 2.30
N SER A 361 13.45 19.78 1.71
CA SER A 361 13.39 21.16 2.23
C SER A 361 12.16 21.90 1.69
N GLY A 362 11.77 23.01 2.35
CA GLY A 362 10.66 23.86 1.89
C GLY A 362 9.26 23.40 2.31
N LEU A 363 9.15 22.32 3.08
CA LEU A 363 7.91 21.92 3.74
C LEU A 363 7.64 22.77 4.99
N PRO A 364 6.40 22.79 5.52
CA PRO A 364 6.13 23.34 6.85
C PRO A 364 6.97 22.67 7.94
N SER A 365 7.07 23.32 9.10
CA SER A 365 7.71 22.70 10.27
C SER A 365 7.07 21.37 10.63
N THR A 366 7.86 20.37 10.97
CA THR A 366 7.40 19.06 11.42
C THR A 366 6.48 19.12 12.63
N ASP A 367 6.59 20.16 13.46
CA ASP A 367 5.77 20.36 14.66
C ASP A 367 4.30 20.68 14.31
N ILE A 368 4.04 21.22 13.12
CA ILE A 368 2.69 21.57 12.67
C ILE A 368 2.14 20.62 11.61
N ILE A 369 2.96 19.76 11.01
CA ILE A 369 2.48 18.76 10.06
C ILE A 369 1.69 17.69 10.81
N SER A 370 0.40 17.56 10.50
CA SER A 370 -0.49 16.54 11.05
C SER A 370 -0.70 15.34 10.13
N GLY A 371 -0.35 15.44 8.84
CA GLY A 371 -0.44 14.32 7.92
C GLY A 371 -0.13 14.66 6.47
N PHE A 372 -0.02 13.60 5.68
CA PHE A 372 0.20 13.65 4.24
C PHE A 372 -0.91 12.88 3.51
N GLY A 373 -1.20 13.27 2.28
CA GLY A 373 -2.11 12.54 1.41
C GLY A 373 -1.62 11.13 1.11
N ASN A 374 -2.55 10.23 0.90
CA ASN A 374 -2.25 8.81 0.67
C ASN A 374 -1.77 8.55 -0.76
N THR A 375 -2.28 9.31 -1.72
CA THR A 375 -1.99 9.19 -3.14
C THR A 375 -1.26 10.46 -3.60
N ILE A 376 -0.12 10.28 -4.25
CA ILE A 376 0.60 11.35 -4.91
C ILE A 376 0.21 11.42 -6.39
N HIS A 377 0.37 12.57 -6.99
CA HIS A 377 0.37 12.74 -8.44
C HIS A 377 1.79 12.99 -8.94
N VAL A 378 2.14 12.39 -10.06
CA VAL A 378 3.44 12.62 -10.70
C VAL A 378 3.24 13.19 -12.09
N GLU A 379 3.87 14.33 -12.34
CA GLU A 379 3.85 14.98 -13.65
C GLU A 379 5.17 15.71 -13.93
N ASN A 380 5.67 15.58 -15.16
CA ASN A 380 6.92 16.22 -15.60
C ASN A 380 8.10 15.96 -14.65
N GLY A 381 8.21 14.74 -14.12
CA GLY A 381 9.26 14.32 -13.20
C GLY A 381 9.20 14.96 -11.81
N LYS A 382 8.08 15.54 -11.43
CA LYS A 382 7.81 16.10 -10.09
C LYS A 382 6.69 15.34 -9.41
N ALA A 383 6.77 15.21 -8.09
CA ALA A 383 5.68 14.66 -7.30
C ALA A 383 4.86 15.77 -6.66
N TYR A 384 3.56 15.60 -6.63
CA TYR A 384 2.63 16.47 -5.93
C TYR A 384 2.00 15.68 -4.79
N ILE A 385 2.08 16.21 -3.58
CA ILE A 385 1.56 15.57 -2.37
C ILE A 385 0.81 16.58 -1.50
N ALA A 386 -0.30 16.14 -0.93
CA ALA A 386 -1.04 16.94 0.03
C ALA A 386 -0.34 16.94 1.39
N VAL A 387 -0.28 18.11 2.01
CA VAL A 387 0.24 18.32 3.36
C VAL A 387 -0.84 18.98 4.19
N THR A 388 -1.21 18.35 5.30
CA THR A 388 -2.15 18.89 6.29
C THR A 388 -1.38 19.42 7.49
N THR A 389 -1.72 20.62 7.95
CA THR A 389 -1.09 21.26 9.11
C THR A 389 -2.12 21.58 10.19
N THR A 390 -1.67 21.75 11.41
CA THR A 390 -2.53 22.07 12.57
C THR A 390 -2.90 23.55 12.65
N ASP A 391 -2.21 24.42 11.90
CA ASP A 391 -2.34 25.89 11.96
C ASP A 391 -2.98 26.53 10.74
N GLY A 392 -3.42 25.71 9.76
CA GLY A 392 -4.02 26.23 8.53
C GLY A 392 -4.72 25.18 7.67
N ASN A 393 -5.20 25.64 6.54
CA ASN A 393 -5.78 24.74 5.54
C ASN A 393 -4.71 23.85 4.89
N PRO A 394 -5.03 22.61 4.52
CA PRO A 394 -4.13 21.73 3.78
C PRO A 394 -3.77 22.35 2.43
N ALA A 395 -2.57 22.03 1.97
CA ALA A 395 -2.09 22.51 0.68
C ALA A 395 -1.37 21.38 -0.08
N ILE A 396 -1.29 21.50 -1.39
CA ILE A 396 -0.50 20.63 -2.24
C ILE A 396 0.92 21.19 -2.31
N TYR A 397 1.89 20.33 -2.16
CA TYR A 397 3.30 20.65 -2.33
C TYR A 397 3.88 19.90 -3.52
N LYS A 398 4.57 20.64 -4.38
CA LYS A 398 5.34 20.12 -5.50
C LYS A 398 6.75 19.79 -5.07
N ILE A 399 7.14 18.56 -5.21
CA ILE A 399 8.46 18.04 -4.82
C ILE A 399 9.33 17.89 -6.07
N ASP A 400 10.46 18.58 -6.09
CA ASP A 400 11.51 18.37 -7.08
C ASP A 400 12.50 17.32 -6.56
N PRO A 401 12.54 16.11 -7.15
CA PRO A 401 13.40 15.05 -6.66
C PRO A 401 14.90 15.33 -6.91
N THR A 402 15.23 16.16 -7.89
CA THR A 402 16.62 16.40 -8.28
C THR A 402 17.41 17.19 -7.22
N ASN A 403 16.74 18.03 -6.46
CA ASN A 403 17.33 18.83 -5.38
C ASN A 403 16.65 18.62 -4.02
N ALA A 404 15.68 17.69 -3.94
CA ALA A 404 14.89 17.40 -2.76
C ALA A 404 14.25 18.67 -2.15
N SER A 405 13.58 19.47 -2.95
CA SER A 405 12.90 20.69 -2.51
C SER A 405 11.39 20.64 -2.74
N ALA A 406 10.65 21.28 -1.85
CA ALA A 406 9.21 21.45 -1.93
C ALA A 406 8.84 22.91 -2.20
N THR A 407 7.84 23.10 -3.06
CA THR A 407 7.21 24.40 -3.30
C THR A 407 5.72 24.28 -3.02
N LYS A 408 5.18 25.20 -2.23
CA LYS A 408 3.74 25.24 -1.94
C LYS A 408 2.96 25.61 -3.20
N GLY A 409 1.95 24.83 -3.52
CA GLY A 409 0.98 25.06 -4.57
C GLY A 409 -0.40 25.44 -4.03
N VAL A 410 -1.45 24.84 -4.60
CA VAL A 410 -2.85 25.10 -4.25
C VAL A 410 -3.12 24.82 -2.77
N THR A 411 -3.82 25.76 -2.14
CA THR A 411 -4.42 25.59 -0.81
C THR A 411 -5.88 25.15 -0.97
N VAL A 412 -6.35 24.23 -0.16
CA VAL A 412 -7.74 23.77 -0.18
C VAL A 412 -8.41 24.08 1.14
N GLU A 413 -9.52 24.80 1.11
CA GLU A 413 -10.33 25.10 2.30
C GLU A 413 -11.10 23.83 2.72
N ALA A 414 -10.43 22.92 3.38
CA ALA A 414 -10.90 21.64 3.85
C ALA A 414 -10.14 21.25 5.14
N THR A 415 -10.55 20.16 5.79
CA THR A 415 -9.84 19.65 6.96
C THR A 415 -8.61 18.82 6.58
N GLN A 416 -8.68 18.12 5.45
CA GLN A 416 -7.58 17.31 4.89
C GLN A 416 -7.78 17.07 3.40
N ILE A 417 -6.71 16.68 2.71
CA ILE A 417 -6.73 16.17 1.34
C ILE A 417 -6.21 14.74 1.38
N THR A 418 -7.01 13.76 0.96
CA THR A 418 -6.67 12.34 1.04
C THR A 418 -5.99 11.80 -0.21
N GLY A 419 -6.23 12.41 -1.38
CA GLY A 419 -5.62 11.98 -2.63
C GLY A 419 -5.59 13.08 -3.68
N ILE A 420 -4.64 12.96 -4.59
CA ILE A 420 -4.44 13.84 -5.74
C ILE A 420 -4.20 12.96 -6.97
N GLY A 421 -4.71 13.39 -8.11
CA GLY A 421 -4.40 12.75 -9.39
C GLY A 421 -4.92 13.57 -10.56
N LYS A 422 -4.68 13.07 -11.76
CA LYS A 422 -5.04 13.72 -13.01
C LYS A 422 -6.22 13.01 -13.66
N LEU A 423 -7.12 13.79 -14.24
CA LEU A 423 -8.14 13.31 -15.17
C LEU A 423 -8.10 14.15 -16.44
N THR A 424 -8.25 13.51 -17.57
CA THR A 424 -8.40 14.14 -18.89
C THR A 424 -9.87 14.14 -19.26
N ALA A 425 -10.37 15.27 -19.74
CA ALA A 425 -11.75 15.37 -20.22
C ALA A 425 -12.01 14.40 -21.39
N GLN A 426 -13.17 13.74 -21.38
CA GLN A 426 -13.58 12.73 -22.37
C GLN A 426 -14.72 13.24 -23.23
#